data_4baff856be72f2b183c1287da6caf34a
#
_entry.id   4baff856be72f2b183c1287da6caf34a
#
_cell.length_a   1.000
_cell.length_b   1.000
_cell.length_c   1.000
_cell.angle_alpha   90.00
_cell.angle_beta   90.00
_cell.angle_gamma   90.00
#
_symmetry.space_group_name_H-M   'P 1'
#
loop_
_entity.id
_entity.type
_entity.pdbx_description
1 polymer ?
#
loop_
_entity_poly.entity_id
_entity_poly.type
_entity_poly.pdbx_seq_one_letter_code
_entity_poly.pdbx_strand_id
1 'polypeptide(L)'
;MDNVSIVVEDLKAAIAFFIELGLKLEGQTTVEGQWVDRVVGLDGVRSDIVMMRTPDGHSRLELAKFHKPTAINTEPNTPVNKLGIGRIMFAVTDIDDVVARLEKRGAEQLG
;
A
#
# COMPACT_ATOMS: atom_id res chain seq x y z
N MET A 1 -17.09 0.35 2.03
CA MET A 1 -15.82 0.95 1.58
C MET A 1 -15.22 0.07 0.52
N ASP A 2 -14.89 0.64 -0.64
CA ASP A 2 -14.39 -0.15 -1.77
C ASP A 2 -12.91 -0.50 -1.64
N ASN A 3 -12.06 0.48 -1.37
CA ASN A 3 -10.64 0.26 -1.17
C ASN A 3 -10.01 1.37 -0.34
N VAL A 4 -8.77 1.12 0.11
CA VAL A 4 -7.89 2.10 0.74
C VAL A 4 -6.65 2.22 -0.12
N SER A 5 -6.22 3.44 -0.38
CA SER A 5 -5.01 3.70 -1.16
C SER A 5 -3.83 4.04 -0.25
N ILE A 6 -2.70 3.41 -0.54
CA ILE A 6 -1.43 3.68 0.14
C ILE A 6 -0.41 4.12 -0.91
N VAL A 7 0.15 5.31 -0.72
CA VAL A 7 1.24 5.80 -1.57
C VAL A 7 2.54 5.22 -1.07
N VAL A 8 3.29 4.56 -1.97
CA VAL A 8 4.55 3.89 -1.64
C VAL A 8 5.66 4.37 -2.55
N GLU A 9 6.88 4.25 -2.08
CA GLU A 9 8.06 4.64 -2.84
C GLU A 9 8.57 3.48 -3.72
N ASP A 10 8.59 2.27 -3.17
CA ASP A 10 9.01 1.05 -3.84
C ASP A 10 7.81 0.13 -4.04
N LEU A 11 7.22 0.19 -5.23
CA LEU A 11 6.00 -0.58 -5.53
C LEU A 11 6.25 -2.09 -5.52
N LYS A 12 7.38 -2.55 -6.03
CA LYS A 12 7.72 -3.99 -6.03
C LYS A 12 7.84 -4.54 -4.61
N ALA A 13 8.52 -3.81 -3.73
CA ALA A 13 8.68 -4.21 -2.34
C ALA A 13 7.33 -4.23 -1.61
N ALA A 14 6.48 -3.24 -1.86
CA ALA A 14 5.14 -3.18 -1.28
C ALA A 14 4.26 -4.35 -1.73
N ILE A 15 4.26 -4.66 -3.02
CA ILE A 15 3.52 -5.82 -3.56
C ILE A 15 3.99 -7.11 -2.88
N ALA A 16 5.31 -7.33 -2.81
CA ALA A 16 5.88 -8.53 -2.19
C ALA A 16 5.48 -8.64 -0.72
N PHE A 17 5.48 -7.53 0.00
CA PHE A 17 5.07 -7.47 1.41
C PHE A 17 3.61 -7.92 1.58
N PHE A 18 2.69 -7.39 0.79
CA PHE A 18 1.28 -7.73 0.92
C PHE A 18 0.95 -9.14 0.39
N ILE A 19 1.72 -9.67 -0.57
CA ILE A 19 1.60 -11.07 -0.98
C ILE A 19 1.93 -12.00 0.20
N GLU A 20 2.93 -11.66 1.02
CA GLU A 20 3.25 -12.44 2.23
C GLU A 20 2.09 -12.46 3.24
N LEU A 21 1.27 -11.42 3.26
CA LEU A 21 0.05 -11.37 4.08
C LEU A 21 -1.12 -12.16 3.48
N GLY A 22 -0.95 -12.71 2.28
CA GLY A 22 -1.98 -13.48 1.60
C GLY A 22 -2.83 -12.69 0.62
N LEU A 23 -2.55 -11.40 0.41
CA LEU A 23 -3.26 -10.63 -0.60
C LEU A 23 -2.86 -11.10 -2.00
N LYS A 24 -3.78 -10.94 -2.95
CA LYS A 24 -3.59 -11.34 -4.34
C LYS A 24 -3.54 -10.12 -5.24
N LEU A 25 -2.61 -10.11 -6.17
CA LEU A 25 -2.54 -9.10 -7.21
C LEU A 25 -3.76 -9.26 -8.12
N GLU A 26 -4.57 -8.21 -8.21
CA GLU A 26 -5.80 -8.22 -9.02
C GLU A 26 -5.63 -7.47 -10.33
N GLY A 27 -4.91 -6.37 -10.33
CA GLY A 27 -4.68 -5.58 -11.52
C GLY A 27 -3.58 -4.55 -11.33
N GLN A 28 -3.07 -4.07 -12.46
CA GLN A 28 -1.98 -3.10 -12.48
C GLN A 28 -2.16 -2.19 -13.69
N THR A 29 -2.01 -0.89 -13.49
CA THR A 29 -2.14 0.10 -14.57
C THR A 29 -1.36 1.36 -14.25
N THR A 30 -1.03 2.12 -15.29
CA THR A 30 -0.50 3.47 -15.16
C THR A 30 -1.61 4.46 -15.47
N VAL A 31 -1.80 5.46 -14.62
CA VAL A 31 -2.79 6.51 -14.82
C VAL A 31 -2.10 7.85 -15.03
N GLU A 32 -2.57 8.61 -16.03
CA GLU A 32 -2.11 9.95 -16.32
C GLU A 32 -3.18 10.70 -17.10
N GLY A 33 -3.05 12.02 -17.19
CA GLY A 33 -3.97 12.87 -17.94
C GLY A 33 -4.76 13.82 -17.04
N GLN A 34 -5.42 14.78 -17.67
CA GLN A 34 -6.14 15.85 -16.96
C GLN A 34 -7.25 15.35 -16.05
N TRP A 35 -7.88 14.24 -16.40
CA TRP A 35 -8.95 13.67 -15.59
C TRP A 35 -8.40 13.13 -14.24
N VAL A 36 -7.19 12.55 -14.25
CA VAL A 36 -6.50 12.11 -13.03
C VAL A 36 -6.10 13.32 -12.20
N ASP A 37 -5.56 14.36 -12.85
CA ASP A 37 -5.16 15.60 -12.16
C ASP A 37 -6.33 16.19 -11.39
N ARG A 38 -7.51 16.20 -11.98
CA ARG A 38 -8.72 16.71 -11.31
C ARG A 38 -9.17 15.85 -10.14
N VAL A 39 -9.09 14.53 -10.28
CA VAL A 39 -9.52 13.62 -9.22
C VAL A 39 -8.63 13.71 -7.99
N VAL A 40 -7.31 13.82 -8.17
CA VAL A 40 -6.35 13.84 -7.06
C VAL A 40 -5.94 15.26 -6.63
N GLY A 41 -6.33 16.29 -7.39
CA GLY A 41 -6.02 17.68 -7.04
C GLY A 41 -4.57 18.08 -7.26
N LEU A 42 -3.87 17.43 -8.17
CA LEU A 42 -2.48 17.73 -8.54
C LEU A 42 -2.38 17.94 -10.05
N ASP A 43 -1.31 18.61 -10.50
CA ASP A 43 -1.05 18.86 -11.90
C ASP A 43 0.00 17.89 -12.47
N GLY A 44 -0.21 17.42 -13.69
CA GLY A 44 0.74 16.58 -14.41
C GLY A 44 0.96 15.21 -13.78
N VAL A 45 -0.08 14.60 -13.27
CA VAL A 45 0.01 13.33 -12.55
C VAL A 45 0.35 12.18 -13.49
N ARG A 46 1.32 11.39 -13.10
CA ARG A 46 1.59 10.06 -13.63
C ARG A 46 1.85 9.12 -12.45
N SER A 47 1.04 8.09 -12.31
CA SER A 47 1.10 7.16 -11.19
C SER A 47 0.89 5.73 -11.67
N ASP A 48 1.67 4.80 -11.13
CA ASP A 48 1.41 3.38 -11.27
C ASP A 48 0.51 2.95 -10.12
N ILE A 49 -0.55 2.24 -10.47
CA ILE A 49 -1.55 1.76 -9.50
C ILE A 49 -1.63 0.24 -9.57
N VAL A 50 -1.60 -0.39 -8.41
CA VAL A 50 -1.77 -1.83 -8.25
C VAL A 50 -2.94 -2.06 -7.30
N MET A 51 -3.89 -2.90 -7.74
CA MET A 51 -5.00 -3.33 -6.90
C MET A 51 -4.68 -4.71 -6.33
N MET A 52 -4.78 -4.84 -5.03
CA MET A 52 -4.60 -6.10 -4.32
C MET A 52 -5.87 -6.45 -3.54
N ARG A 53 -6.28 -7.70 -3.64
CA ARG A 53 -7.49 -8.20 -2.96
C ARG A 53 -7.10 -8.97 -1.71
N THR A 54 -7.84 -8.76 -0.63
CA THR A 54 -7.66 -9.54 0.61
C THR A 54 -8.05 -11.01 0.40
N PRO A 55 -7.47 -11.93 1.20
CA PRO A 55 -7.71 -13.37 1.02
C PRO A 55 -9.19 -13.78 1.10
N ASP A 56 -9.98 -13.08 1.91
CA ASP A 56 -11.42 -13.33 2.02
C ASP A 56 -12.24 -12.76 0.84
N GLY A 57 -11.60 -11.98 -0.04
CA GLY A 57 -12.22 -11.39 -1.22
C GLY A 57 -13.11 -10.17 -0.94
N HIS A 58 -13.18 -9.70 0.30
CA HIS A 58 -14.11 -8.63 0.69
C HIS A 58 -13.55 -7.22 0.60
N SER A 59 -12.23 -7.08 0.58
CA SER A 59 -11.57 -5.78 0.60
C SER A 59 -10.43 -5.70 -0.41
N ARG A 60 -10.07 -4.47 -0.75
CA ARG A 60 -8.94 -4.18 -1.65
C ARG A 60 -8.02 -3.14 -1.06
N LEU A 61 -6.73 -3.29 -1.35
CA LEU A 61 -5.74 -2.24 -1.19
C LEU A 61 -5.33 -1.74 -2.57
N GLU A 62 -5.27 -0.41 -2.71
CA GLU A 62 -4.66 0.22 -3.86
C GLU A 62 -3.27 0.69 -3.45
N LEU A 63 -2.24 0.20 -4.13
CA LEU A 63 -0.88 0.67 -3.95
C LEU A 63 -0.56 1.62 -5.08
N ALA A 64 -0.10 2.82 -4.75
CA ALA A 64 0.18 3.85 -5.75
C ALA A 64 1.62 4.34 -5.63
N LYS A 65 2.33 4.40 -6.76
CA LYS A 65 3.63 5.05 -6.87
C LYS A 65 3.50 6.25 -7.80
N PHE A 66 3.78 7.43 -7.27
CA PHE A 66 3.78 8.67 -8.07
C PHE A 66 5.12 8.85 -8.76
N HIS A 67 5.10 8.94 -10.09
CA HIS A 67 6.25 9.34 -10.89
C HIS A 67 6.28 10.86 -11.06
N LYS A 68 5.11 11.47 -11.19
CA LYS A 68 4.90 12.92 -11.28
C LYS A 68 3.60 13.32 -10.60
N PRO A 69 3.57 14.33 -9.74
CA PRO A 69 4.76 14.82 -9.04
C PRO A 69 5.34 13.74 -8.12
N THR A 70 6.62 13.82 -7.82
CA THR A 70 7.29 12.87 -6.95
C THR A 70 6.61 12.86 -5.58
N ALA A 71 6.47 11.67 -4.98
CA ALA A 71 5.88 11.52 -3.67
C ALA A 71 6.63 12.34 -2.61
N ILE A 72 5.88 12.95 -1.71
CA ILE A 72 6.45 13.70 -0.59
C ILE A 72 6.76 12.72 0.54
N ASN A 73 8.03 12.65 0.92
CA ASN A 73 8.44 11.82 2.05
C ASN A 73 7.95 12.40 3.36
N THR A 74 7.35 11.54 4.17
CA THR A 74 7.11 11.82 5.58
C THR A 74 8.28 11.29 6.40
N GLU A 75 8.41 11.73 7.66
CA GLU A 75 9.45 11.20 8.55
C GLU A 75 9.29 9.69 8.72
N PRO A 76 10.38 8.90 8.54
CA PRO A 76 10.34 7.49 8.87
C PRO A 76 10.22 7.31 10.40
N ASN A 77 9.65 6.18 10.82
CA ASN A 77 9.52 5.84 12.25
C ASN A 77 8.72 6.86 13.07
N THR A 78 7.66 7.43 12.47
CA THR A 78 6.78 8.33 13.21
C THR A 78 6.06 7.58 14.35
N PRO A 79 5.84 8.26 15.49
CA PRO A 79 5.11 7.63 16.61
C PRO A 79 3.70 7.24 16.21
N VAL A 80 3.15 6.24 16.87
CA VAL A 80 1.80 5.71 16.59
C VAL A 80 0.68 6.72 16.86
N ASN A 81 0.96 7.77 17.62
CA ASN A 81 -0.02 8.83 17.92
C ASN A 81 -0.01 9.99 16.93
N LYS A 82 0.68 9.86 15.82
CA LYS A 82 0.61 10.84 14.73
C LYS A 82 -0.77 10.83 14.10
N LEU A 83 -1.28 12.01 13.78
CA LEU A 83 -2.57 12.15 13.09
C LEU A 83 -2.53 11.47 11.72
N GLY A 84 -3.63 10.83 11.35
CA GLY A 84 -3.80 10.14 10.08
C GLY A 84 -4.12 8.66 10.28
N ILE A 85 -4.07 7.90 9.19
CA ILE A 85 -4.25 6.44 9.24
C ILE A 85 -2.97 5.85 9.80
N GLY A 86 -3.04 5.32 11.02
CA GLY A 86 -1.86 4.83 11.73
C GLY A 86 -1.63 3.34 11.62
N ARG A 87 -2.68 2.56 11.39
CA ARG A 87 -2.61 1.09 11.41
C ARG A 87 -3.60 0.44 10.46
N ILE A 88 -3.20 -0.72 9.92
CA ILE A 88 -4.10 -1.62 9.20
C ILE A 88 -3.92 -2.99 9.85
N MET A 89 -5.03 -3.66 10.17
CA MET A 89 -5.00 -4.99 10.77
C MET A 89 -5.51 -6.03 9.78
N PHE A 90 -4.78 -7.15 9.71
CA PHE A 90 -5.14 -8.30 8.90
C PHE A 90 -5.34 -9.50 9.80
N ALA A 91 -6.46 -10.20 9.64
CA ALA A 91 -6.67 -11.48 10.27
C ALA A 91 -5.96 -12.57 9.45
N VAL A 92 -5.17 -13.40 10.11
CA VAL A 92 -4.42 -14.49 9.46
C VAL A 92 -4.62 -15.79 10.21
N THR A 93 -4.42 -16.92 9.53
CA THR A 93 -4.62 -18.25 10.15
C THR A 93 -3.41 -18.70 10.96
N ASP A 94 -2.20 -18.35 10.54
CA ASP A 94 -0.95 -18.71 11.23
C ASP A 94 -0.10 -17.46 11.43
N ILE A 95 -0.27 -16.84 12.59
CA ILE A 95 0.41 -15.58 12.91
C ILE A 95 1.94 -15.74 12.97
N ASP A 96 2.43 -16.86 13.49
CA ASP A 96 3.86 -17.08 13.61
C ASP A 96 4.54 -17.20 12.25
N ASP A 97 3.93 -17.92 11.32
CA ASP A 97 4.42 -18.06 9.96
C ASP A 97 4.40 -16.71 9.23
N VAL A 98 3.31 -15.96 9.35
CA VAL A 98 3.18 -14.64 8.71
C VAL A 98 4.22 -13.67 9.27
N VAL A 99 4.39 -13.62 10.59
CA VAL A 99 5.40 -12.74 11.21
C VAL A 99 6.80 -13.08 10.70
N ALA A 100 7.15 -14.37 10.64
CA ALA A 100 8.46 -14.79 10.14
C ALA A 100 8.70 -14.37 8.69
N ARG A 101 7.69 -14.48 7.84
CA ARG A 101 7.78 -14.08 6.42
C ARG A 101 7.88 -12.55 6.28
N LEU A 102 7.12 -11.79 7.06
CA LEU A 102 7.16 -10.34 7.01
C LEU A 102 8.48 -9.78 7.54
N GLU A 103 9.05 -10.40 8.56
CA GLU A 103 10.37 -9.99 9.07
C GLU A 103 11.45 -10.10 7.99
N LYS A 104 11.39 -11.10 7.12
CA LYS A 104 12.28 -11.23 5.97
C LYS A 104 12.09 -10.09 4.95
N ARG A 105 10.96 -9.41 4.98
CA ARG A 105 10.65 -8.27 4.13
C ARG A 105 10.87 -6.93 4.83
N GLY A 106 11.51 -6.92 5.99
CA GLY A 106 11.87 -5.71 6.72
C GLY A 106 10.91 -5.26 7.80
N ALA A 107 9.87 -6.04 8.10
CA ALA A 107 8.96 -5.73 9.19
C ALA A 107 9.63 -5.97 10.55
N GLU A 108 9.26 -5.15 11.53
CA GLU A 108 9.71 -5.27 12.90
C GLU A 108 8.54 -5.59 13.82
N GLN A 109 8.73 -6.55 14.71
CA GLN A 109 7.74 -6.87 15.74
C GLN A 109 7.94 -5.94 16.94
N LEU A 110 6.90 -5.20 17.31
CA LEU A 110 6.98 -4.22 18.40
C LEU A 110 6.44 -4.72 19.75
N GLY A 111 5.90 -5.90 19.80
CA GLY A 111 5.33 -6.37 21.05
C GLY A 111 5.11 -7.85 21.16
#